data_96c1d8b8d32f48c9a685ad81e73aa795
#
_entry.id   96c1d8b8d32f48c9a685ad81e73aa795
#
_cell.length_a   1.000
_cell.length_b   1.000
_cell.length_c   1.000
_cell.angle_alpha   90.00
_cell.angle_beta   90.00
_cell.angle_gamma   90.00
#
_symmetry.space_group_name_H-M   'P 1'
#
loop_
_entity.id
_entity.type
_entity.pdbx_description
1 polymer ?
#
loop_
_entity_poly.entity_id
_entity_poly.type
_entity_poly.pdbx_seq_one_letter_code
_entity_poly.pdbx_strand_id
1 'polypeptide(L)'
;IYYVCTPKTRDAAYWEDIGDYFKVTGEVWVDEIRNRIDGPIGGLCYAQCPSFWPFLQGETLANDCLPIRIFDRSGTSHRYESGGIHGIERVDEFHRIEILWLGTAEQTVEMADRLHEVYTHVFEDLLELEWRCAKVTPWFMAQEGMIGAEESSCGCGGRIGTTDYEALLPYSSSWLEFQNVSINGDKYPKGFNVKIQSGTECWSGCSGIGLERWTAAFLAQKGLDSEHWPERVAKLVGEPKNLFKFL
;
A
#
# COMPACT_ATOMS: atom_id res chain seq x y z
N ILE A 1 7.29 -7.36 8.43
CA ILE A 1 6.85 -6.42 9.49
C ILE A 1 8.07 -5.96 10.25
N TYR A 2 8.20 -4.65 10.49
CA TYR A 2 9.15 -4.09 11.44
C TYR A 2 8.57 -4.15 12.84
N TYR A 3 9.35 -4.64 13.78
CA TYR A 3 8.96 -4.71 15.18
C TYR A 3 9.39 -3.48 15.96
N VAL A 4 8.51 -2.98 16.81
CA VAL A 4 8.78 -1.86 17.69
C VAL A 4 9.25 -2.39 19.04
N CYS A 5 10.47 -2.01 19.42
CA CYS A 5 11.07 -2.31 20.72
C CYS A 5 11.16 -1.04 21.56
N THR A 6 11.18 -1.17 22.87
CA THR A 6 11.33 -0.02 23.78
C THR A 6 12.71 0.00 24.44
N PRO A 7 13.31 1.17 24.64
CA PRO A 7 14.51 1.26 25.45
C PRO A 7 14.18 0.91 26.93
N LYS A 8 15.07 0.22 27.60
CA LYS A 8 14.93 -0.14 29.03
C LYS A 8 14.87 1.10 29.93
N THR A 9 15.48 2.19 29.50
CA THR A 9 15.43 3.49 30.16
C THR A 9 15.46 4.64 29.17
N ARG A 10 14.91 5.79 29.56
CA ARG A 10 14.97 7.05 28.81
C ARG A 10 16.14 7.93 29.25
N ASP A 11 16.97 7.49 30.20
CA ASP A 11 18.12 8.24 30.66
C ASP A 11 19.16 8.34 29.51
N ALA A 12 19.49 9.57 29.11
CA ALA A 12 20.42 9.83 28.04
C ALA A 12 21.82 9.27 28.37
N ALA A 13 22.26 9.38 29.64
CA ALA A 13 23.56 8.87 30.07
C ALA A 13 23.69 7.34 29.84
N TYR A 14 22.61 6.62 29.86
CA TYR A 14 22.60 5.17 29.58
C TYR A 14 22.99 4.84 28.12
N TRP A 15 22.93 5.83 27.22
CA TRP A 15 23.18 5.67 25.79
C TRP A 15 24.44 6.39 25.30
N GLU A 16 25.13 7.16 26.17
CA GLU A 16 26.28 7.97 25.79
C GLU A 16 27.44 7.15 25.22
N ASP A 17 27.77 6.03 25.83
CA ASP A 17 28.82 5.12 25.38
C ASP A 17 28.56 4.50 24.00
N ILE A 18 27.29 4.22 23.66
CA ILE A 18 26.91 3.79 22.30
C ILE A 18 27.16 4.91 21.29
N GLY A 19 26.80 6.14 21.66
CA GLY A 19 27.06 7.30 20.82
C GLY A 19 28.55 7.54 20.65
N ASP A 20 29.32 7.37 21.71
CA ASP A 20 30.79 7.54 21.67
C ASP A 20 31.49 6.43 20.88
N TYR A 21 31.01 5.19 21.00
CA TYR A 21 31.46 4.09 20.14
C TYR A 21 31.26 4.42 18.65
N PHE A 22 30.08 4.90 18.27
CA PHE A 22 29.80 5.29 16.89
C PHE A 22 30.71 6.45 16.41
N LYS A 23 30.93 7.46 17.25
CA LYS A 23 31.81 8.59 16.91
C LYS A 23 33.25 8.15 16.62
N VAL A 24 33.72 7.13 17.35
CA VAL A 24 35.13 6.65 17.24
C VAL A 24 35.25 5.65 16.09
N THR A 25 34.32 4.76 15.91
CA THR A 25 34.42 3.63 14.95
C THR A 25 33.70 3.87 13.63
N GLY A 26 32.69 4.73 13.60
CA GLY A 26 31.75 4.84 12.49
C GLY A 26 30.74 3.67 12.39
N GLU A 27 30.77 2.75 13.37
CA GLU A 27 29.95 1.53 13.38
C GLU A 27 28.87 1.59 14.46
N VAL A 28 27.74 0.96 14.21
CA VAL A 28 26.66 0.81 15.19
C VAL A 28 26.94 -0.38 16.11
N TRP A 29 26.95 -0.17 17.42
CA TRP A 29 27.16 -1.24 18.40
C TRP A 29 25.91 -2.06 18.63
N VAL A 30 25.59 -2.92 17.65
CA VAL A 30 24.31 -3.64 17.53
C VAL A 30 24.02 -4.52 18.75
N ASP A 31 25.02 -5.26 19.25
CA ASP A 31 24.81 -6.20 20.36
C ASP A 31 24.52 -5.45 21.67
N GLU A 32 25.17 -4.33 21.87
CA GLU A 32 24.92 -3.51 23.07
C GLU A 32 23.55 -2.82 22.99
N ILE A 33 23.11 -2.36 21.81
CA ILE A 33 21.76 -1.87 21.63
C ILE A 33 20.73 -2.96 21.94
N ARG A 34 20.93 -4.19 21.46
CA ARG A 34 20.07 -5.34 21.77
C ARG A 34 19.94 -5.61 23.27
N ASN A 35 21.04 -5.45 24.02
CA ASN A 35 21.04 -5.60 25.45
C ASN A 35 20.26 -4.51 26.19
N ARG A 36 20.09 -3.34 25.55
CA ARG A 36 19.48 -2.14 26.16
C ARG A 36 18.04 -1.88 25.75
N ILE A 37 17.47 -2.75 24.91
CA ILE A 37 16.07 -2.70 24.51
C ILE A 37 15.30 -3.90 25.03
N ASP A 38 14.02 -3.71 25.33
CA ASP A 38 13.09 -4.78 25.62
C ASP A 38 12.49 -5.33 24.33
N GLY A 39 12.03 -6.57 24.36
CA GLY A 39 11.45 -7.27 23.23
C GLY A 39 10.24 -6.54 22.64
N PRO A 40 9.78 -6.98 21.46
CA PRO A 40 8.80 -6.23 20.69
C PRO A 40 7.48 -6.08 21.46
N ILE A 41 6.97 -4.84 21.47
CA ILE A 41 5.66 -4.47 22.02
C ILE A 41 4.61 -4.29 20.93
N GLY A 42 5.02 -4.29 19.67
CA GLY A 42 4.14 -4.12 18.51
C GLY A 42 4.90 -4.23 17.21
N GLY A 43 4.19 -4.01 16.11
CA GLY A 43 4.77 -3.90 14.78
C GLY A 43 4.32 -2.61 14.12
N LEU A 44 5.15 -2.08 13.23
CA LEU A 44 4.75 -0.96 12.40
C LEU A 44 3.70 -1.41 11.38
N CYS A 45 2.78 -0.51 11.06
CA CYS A 45 1.72 -0.76 10.10
C CYS A 45 2.34 -1.06 8.73
N TYR A 46 2.05 -2.21 8.15
CA TYR A 46 2.53 -2.58 6.81
C TYR A 46 1.47 -2.34 5.72
N ALA A 47 0.20 -2.20 6.10
CA ALA A 47 -0.94 -1.84 5.27
C ALA A 47 -2.04 -1.27 6.16
N GLN A 48 -2.82 -0.33 5.67
CA GLN A 48 -3.85 0.33 6.47
C GLN A 48 -5.11 -0.52 6.64
N CYS A 49 -5.48 -1.35 5.66
CA CYS A 49 -6.69 -2.14 5.70
C CYS A 49 -6.82 -3.07 6.92
N PRO A 50 -5.76 -3.71 7.48
CA PRO A 50 -5.91 -4.55 8.66
C PRO A 50 -6.35 -3.80 9.92
N SER A 51 -5.97 -2.54 10.08
CA SER A 51 -6.29 -1.75 11.27
C SER A 51 -7.77 -1.40 11.38
N PHE A 52 -8.51 -1.52 10.29
CA PHE A 52 -9.92 -1.20 10.22
C PHE A 52 -10.83 -2.30 10.77
N TRP A 53 -10.42 -3.55 10.66
CA TRP A 53 -11.24 -4.68 11.04
C TRP A 53 -11.56 -4.78 12.54
N PRO A 54 -10.64 -4.48 13.47
CA PRO A 54 -10.96 -4.43 14.89
C PRO A 54 -12.08 -3.44 15.24
N PHE A 55 -12.20 -2.35 14.47
CA PHE A 55 -13.27 -1.36 14.66
C PHE A 55 -14.67 -1.91 14.34
N LEU A 56 -14.76 -2.85 13.39
CA LEU A 56 -16.02 -3.48 12.98
C LEU A 56 -16.28 -4.83 13.67
N GLN A 57 -15.39 -5.28 14.55
CA GLN A 57 -15.50 -6.62 15.13
C GLN A 57 -16.81 -6.84 15.86
N GLY A 58 -17.56 -7.86 15.44
CA GLY A 58 -18.84 -8.27 16.04
C GLY A 58 -20.05 -7.45 15.59
N GLU A 59 -19.86 -6.45 14.74
CA GLU A 59 -20.92 -5.54 14.31
C GLU A 59 -21.88 -6.19 13.29
N THR A 60 -23.12 -5.72 13.32
CA THR A 60 -24.14 -6.03 12.31
C THR A 60 -24.47 -4.77 11.54
N LEU A 61 -24.13 -4.75 10.26
CA LEU A 61 -24.32 -3.61 9.37
C LEU A 61 -25.76 -3.53 8.90
N ALA A 62 -26.36 -2.35 9.00
CA ALA A 62 -27.71 -2.09 8.49
C ALA A 62 -27.70 -2.15 6.95
N ASN A 63 -28.79 -2.63 6.36
CA ASN A 63 -28.89 -2.79 4.89
C ASN A 63 -28.79 -1.46 4.15
N ASP A 64 -29.30 -0.39 4.73
CA ASP A 64 -29.35 0.94 4.13
C ASP A 64 -28.01 1.70 4.20
N CYS A 65 -27.05 1.20 4.96
CA CYS A 65 -25.70 1.78 5.01
C CYS A 65 -24.72 1.16 3.99
N LEU A 66 -25.15 0.15 3.24
CA LEU A 66 -24.30 -0.56 2.28
C LEU A 66 -24.35 0.05 0.87
N PRO A 67 -23.24 0.01 0.11
CA PRO A 67 -21.91 -0.42 0.55
C PRO A 67 -21.22 0.62 1.43
N ILE A 68 -20.54 0.16 2.49
CA ILE A 68 -19.66 1.03 3.29
C ILE A 68 -18.40 1.27 2.46
N ARG A 69 -17.94 2.50 2.44
CA ARG A 69 -16.72 2.95 1.75
C ARG A 69 -15.87 3.74 2.70
N ILE A 70 -14.60 3.40 2.78
CA ILE A 70 -13.66 4.00 3.70
C ILE A 70 -12.41 4.39 2.94
N PHE A 71 -11.87 5.53 3.30
CA PHE A 71 -10.69 6.10 2.71
C PHE A 71 -9.73 6.49 3.81
N ASP A 72 -8.51 5.99 3.76
CA ASP A 72 -7.42 6.35 4.66
C ASP A 72 -6.22 6.90 3.88
N ARG A 73 -5.75 8.08 4.29
CA ARG A 73 -4.51 8.71 3.81
C ARG A 73 -3.63 9.20 4.96
N SER A 74 -3.87 8.68 6.15
CA SER A 74 -3.34 9.27 7.38
C SER A 74 -1.92 8.84 7.71
N GLY A 75 -1.40 7.79 7.07
CA GLY A 75 -0.15 7.22 7.51
C GLY A 75 0.75 6.69 6.41
N THR A 76 1.90 6.22 6.85
CA THR A 76 2.86 5.49 6.06
C THR A 76 2.71 3.98 6.28
N SER A 77 3.02 3.22 5.26
CA SER A 77 3.19 1.78 5.35
C SER A 77 4.67 1.45 5.50
N HIS A 78 4.97 0.47 6.35
CA HIS A 78 6.33 0.01 6.61
C HIS A 78 6.44 -1.45 6.20
N ARG A 79 7.19 -1.74 5.15
CA ARG A 79 7.39 -3.09 4.65
C ARG A 79 8.88 -3.43 4.68
N TYR A 80 9.20 -4.57 5.28
CA TYR A 80 10.51 -5.16 5.09
C TYR A 80 10.57 -5.82 3.71
N GLU A 81 11.42 -5.29 2.86
CA GLU A 81 11.64 -5.82 1.52
C GLU A 81 12.87 -6.72 1.51
N SER A 82 12.67 -8.02 1.37
CA SER A 82 13.76 -9.01 1.42
C SER A 82 14.80 -8.85 0.30
N GLY A 83 14.42 -8.16 -0.79
CA GLY A 83 15.33 -7.79 -1.89
C GLY A 83 16.11 -6.50 -1.65
N GLY A 84 15.91 -5.82 -0.49
CA GLY A 84 16.50 -4.54 -0.17
C GLY A 84 15.79 -3.35 -0.79
N ILE A 85 16.25 -2.16 -0.42
CA ILE A 85 15.77 -0.88 -0.96
C ILE A 85 16.32 -0.71 -2.37
N HIS A 86 15.46 -0.23 -3.29
CA HIS A 86 15.83 0.02 -4.67
C HIS A 86 15.25 1.36 -5.15
N GLY A 87 15.98 2.44 -4.90
CA GLY A 87 15.54 3.79 -5.25
C GLY A 87 14.17 4.12 -4.64
N ILE A 88 13.39 4.93 -5.34
CA ILE A 88 12.01 5.29 -4.96
C ILE A 88 11.01 4.16 -5.25
N GLU A 89 11.35 3.20 -6.08
CA GLU A 89 10.48 2.10 -6.51
C GLU A 89 10.21 1.10 -5.38
N ARG A 90 11.20 0.92 -4.50
CA ARG A 90 11.14 -0.03 -3.41
C ARG A 90 11.81 0.55 -2.16
N VAL A 91 10.99 1.07 -1.28
CA VAL A 91 11.38 1.70 -0.02
C VAL A 91 10.74 0.97 1.16
N ASP A 92 11.39 1.01 2.31
CA ASP A 92 10.90 0.35 3.54
C ASP A 92 9.74 1.11 4.19
N GLU A 93 9.68 2.43 3.97
CA GLU A 93 8.60 3.31 4.41
C GLU A 93 8.08 4.11 3.22
N PHE A 94 6.78 4.10 3.01
CA PHE A 94 6.14 4.80 1.90
C PHE A 94 4.75 5.31 2.26
N HIS A 95 4.35 6.41 1.64
CA HIS A 95 3.01 6.96 1.79
C HIS A 95 2.02 6.11 1.01
N ARG A 96 0.92 5.77 1.68
CA ARG A 96 -0.13 4.95 1.08
C ARG A 96 -1.50 5.60 1.28
N ILE A 97 -2.28 5.58 0.21
CA ILE A 97 -3.72 5.81 0.28
C ILE A 97 -4.38 4.43 0.22
N GLU A 98 -5.31 4.17 1.12
CA GLU A 98 -6.08 2.94 1.15
C GLU A 98 -7.55 3.25 0.95
N ILE A 99 -8.19 2.50 0.05
CA ILE A 99 -9.63 2.49 -0.13
C ILE A 99 -10.11 1.11 0.30
N LEU A 100 -11.05 1.06 1.22
CA LEU A 100 -11.68 -0.16 1.71
C LEU A 100 -13.18 -0.07 1.52
N TRP A 101 -13.81 -1.17 1.13
CA TRP A 101 -15.26 -1.23 1.03
C TRP A 101 -15.81 -2.58 1.48
N LEU A 102 -17.06 -2.55 1.97
CA LEU A 102 -17.81 -3.70 2.43
C LEU A 102 -19.26 -3.62 1.89
N GLY A 103 -19.80 -4.75 1.55
CA GLY A 103 -21.18 -4.83 1.06
C GLY A 103 -21.57 -6.26 0.72
N THR A 104 -22.61 -6.44 -0.10
CA THR A 104 -22.91 -7.74 -0.71
C THR A 104 -21.83 -8.10 -1.73
N ALA A 105 -21.83 -9.33 -2.23
CA ALA A 105 -20.90 -9.76 -3.26
C ALA A 105 -21.02 -8.87 -4.51
N GLU A 106 -22.24 -8.57 -4.96
CA GLU A 106 -22.51 -7.72 -6.12
C GLU A 106 -21.98 -6.30 -5.92
N GLN A 107 -22.26 -5.68 -4.77
CA GLN A 107 -21.78 -4.32 -4.45
C GLN A 107 -20.26 -4.26 -4.36
N THR A 108 -19.65 -5.34 -3.87
CA THR A 108 -18.18 -5.41 -3.75
C THR A 108 -17.51 -5.49 -5.11
N VAL A 109 -18.08 -6.27 -6.01
CA VAL A 109 -17.64 -6.39 -7.40
C VAL A 109 -17.83 -5.08 -8.16
N GLU A 110 -19.02 -4.49 -8.10
CA GLU A 110 -19.34 -3.21 -8.75
C GLU A 110 -18.36 -2.10 -8.32
N MET A 111 -17.99 -2.08 -7.04
CA MET A 111 -17.03 -1.10 -6.54
C MET A 111 -15.62 -1.34 -7.10
N ALA A 112 -15.19 -2.60 -7.24
CA ALA A 112 -13.90 -2.94 -7.85
C ALA A 112 -13.86 -2.55 -9.34
N ASP A 113 -14.94 -2.84 -10.08
CA ASP A 113 -15.07 -2.49 -11.49
C ASP A 113 -15.03 -0.96 -11.69
N ARG A 114 -15.74 -0.23 -10.84
CA ARG A 114 -15.70 1.24 -10.85
C ARG A 114 -14.33 1.81 -10.54
N LEU A 115 -13.60 1.23 -9.59
CA LEU A 115 -12.22 1.66 -9.32
C LEU A 115 -11.30 1.37 -10.51
N HIS A 116 -11.49 0.22 -11.15
CA HIS A 116 -10.74 -0.10 -12.37
C HIS A 116 -10.97 0.94 -13.47
N GLU A 117 -12.21 1.33 -13.73
CA GLU A 117 -12.53 2.37 -14.72
C GLU A 117 -11.87 3.72 -14.37
N VAL A 118 -11.93 4.12 -13.09
CA VAL A 118 -11.30 5.38 -12.64
C VAL A 118 -9.78 5.30 -12.79
N TYR A 119 -9.15 4.20 -12.42
CA TYR A 119 -7.71 4.03 -12.54
C TYR A 119 -7.26 4.00 -13.99
N THR A 120 -7.96 3.28 -14.86
CA THR A 120 -7.69 3.28 -16.30
C THR A 120 -7.71 4.69 -16.87
N HIS A 121 -8.76 5.47 -16.54
CA HIS A 121 -8.84 6.86 -16.96
C HIS A 121 -7.65 7.70 -16.44
N VAL A 122 -7.26 7.51 -15.18
CA VAL A 122 -6.10 8.24 -14.62
C VAL A 122 -4.81 7.84 -15.32
N PHE A 123 -4.60 6.55 -15.55
CA PHE A 123 -3.35 6.07 -16.16
C PHE A 123 -3.23 6.48 -17.63
N GLU A 124 -4.31 6.35 -18.39
CA GLU A 124 -4.31 6.58 -19.84
C GLU A 124 -4.52 8.06 -20.19
N ASP A 125 -5.55 8.70 -19.64
CA ASP A 125 -5.97 10.03 -20.09
C ASP A 125 -5.33 11.18 -19.30
N LEU A 126 -4.90 10.91 -18.05
CA LEU A 126 -4.29 11.94 -17.21
C LEU A 126 -2.77 11.82 -17.17
N LEU A 127 -2.26 10.64 -16.86
CA LEU A 127 -0.83 10.38 -16.71
C LEU A 127 -0.17 9.89 -18.00
N GLU A 128 -0.96 9.42 -18.95
CA GLU A 128 -0.51 8.86 -20.24
C GLU A 128 0.57 7.77 -20.07
N LEU A 129 0.37 6.87 -19.10
CA LEU A 129 1.33 5.82 -18.77
C LEU A 129 1.18 4.62 -19.70
N GLU A 130 2.30 3.97 -19.98
CA GLU A 130 2.32 2.60 -20.48
C GLU A 130 2.21 1.66 -19.27
N TRP A 131 1.13 0.86 -19.23
CA TRP A 131 0.76 0.04 -18.09
C TRP A 131 0.10 -1.26 -18.52
N ARG A 132 0.00 -2.20 -17.58
CA ARG A 132 -0.73 -3.46 -17.76
C ARG A 132 -1.40 -3.90 -16.47
N CYS A 133 -2.34 -4.85 -16.58
CA CYS A 133 -2.88 -5.59 -15.43
C CYS A 133 -2.19 -6.95 -15.30
N ALA A 134 -1.96 -7.35 -14.06
CA ALA A 134 -1.60 -8.71 -13.70
C ALA A 134 -2.58 -9.23 -12.64
N LYS A 135 -3.20 -10.38 -12.88
CA LYS A 135 -4.01 -11.05 -11.88
C LYS A 135 -3.12 -11.88 -10.99
N VAL A 136 -3.13 -11.60 -9.69
CA VAL A 136 -2.26 -12.26 -8.72
C VAL A 136 -3.06 -12.88 -7.59
N THR A 137 -2.51 -13.92 -7.00
CA THR A 137 -3.02 -14.48 -5.75
C THR A 137 -2.08 -14.05 -4.63
N PRO A 138 -2.49 -13.14 -3.74
CA PRO A 138 -1.69 -12.77 -2.59
C PRO A 138 -1.32 -14.01 -1.76
N TRP A 139 -0.11 -14.02 -1.16
CA TRP A 139 0.38 -15.16 -0.38
C TRP A 139 -0.59 -15.63 0.73
N PHE A 140 -1.30 -14.69 1.36
CA PHE A 140 -2.27 -14.99 2.42
C PHE A 140 -3.54 -15.68 1.89
N MET A 141 -3.86 -15.54 0.61
CA MET A 141 -4.93 -16.28 -0.07
C MET A 141 -4.41 -17.63 -0.59
N ALA A 142 -3.16 -17.70 -1.04
CA ALA A 142 -2.55 -18.93 -1.52
C ALA A 142 -2.47 -20.00 -0.43
N GLN A 143 -2.27 -19.62 0.84
CA GLN A 143 -2.28 -20.53 1.98
C GLN A 143 -3.62 -21.23 2.21
N GLU A 144 -4.71 -20.70 1.68
CA GLU A 144 -6.06 -21.27 1.78
C GLU A 144 -6.44 -22.10 0.54
N GLY A 145 -5.47 -22.41 -0.33
CA GLY A 145 -5.70 -23.21 -1.54
C GLY A 145 -6.40 -22.46 -2.66
N MET A 146 -6.42 -21.13 -2.60
CA MET A 146 -6.95 -20.29 -3.65
C MET A 146 -5.93 -20.13 -4.78
N ILE A 147 -6.39 -20.19 -6.01
CA ILE A 147 -5.64 -20.45 -7.26
C ILE A 147 -4.59 -19.40 -7.57
N GLY A 148 -3.48 -19.86 -8.17
CA GLY A 148 -2.30 -19.08 -8.54
C GLY A 148 -2.50 -17.97 -9.56
N ALA A 149 -1.46 -17.14 -9.71
CA ALA A 149 -1.42 -16.02 -10.63
C ALA A 149 -1.63 -16.48 -12.09
N GLU A 150 -2.63 -15.91 -12.75
CA GLU A 150 -2.78 -16.01 -14.20
C GLU A 150 -2.62 -14.60 -14.77
N GLU A 151 -1.74 -14.43 -15.73
CA GLU A 151 -1.72 -13.22 -16.56
C GLU A 151 -3.05 -13.13 -17.29
N SER A 152 -3.82 -12.08 -17.03
CA SER A 152 -5.07 -11.83 -17.74
C SER A 152 -5.02 -10.49 -18.44
N SER A 153 -5.38 -10.48 -19.71
CA SER A 153 -5.81 -9.25 -20.38
C SER A 153 -6.93 -8.61 -19.53
N CYS A 154 -6.82 -7.31 -19.29
CA CYS A 154 -7.74 -6.54 -18.46
C CYS A 154 -9.22 -6.86 -18.71
N GLY A 155 -9.76 -7.67 -17.87
CA GLY A 155 -11.15 -8.07 -17.84
C GLY A 155 -11.47 -8.53 -16.43
N CYS A 156 -11.34 -7.59 -15.46
CA CYS A 156 -11.46 -7.85 -14.02
C CYS A 156 -12.91 -8.12 -13.63
N GLY A 157 -13.54 -9.08 -14.29
CA GLY A 157 -14.89 -9.50 -13.92
C GLY A 157 -14.89 -10.12 -12.53
N GLY A 158 -15.36 -9.38 -11.58
CA GLY A 158 -15.91 -9.67 -10.28
C GLY A 158 -15.63 -11.01 -9.63
N ARG A 159 -14.41 -11.23 -9.20
CA ARG A 159 -14.04 -12.48 -8.52
C ARG A 159 -13.07 -12.22 -7.40
N ILE A 160 -13.07 -13.07 -6.41
CA ILE A 160 -12.09 -13.07 -5.31
C ILE A 160 -10.67 -13.17 -5.89
N GLY A 161 -9.80 -12.29 -5.46
CA GLY A 161 -8.41 -12.19 -5.92
C GLY A 161 -7.92 -10.76 -5.96
N THR A 162 -6.69 -10.58 -6.40
CA THR A 162 -6.06 -9.27 -6.56
C THR A 162 -5.70 -9.04 -8.02
N THR A 163 -5.97 -7.84 -8.50
CA THR A 163 -5.45 -7.32 -9.74
C THR A 163 -4.41 -6.27 -9.40
N ASP A 164 -3.17 -6.50 -9.82
CA ASP A 164 -2.10 -5.52 -9.76
C ASP A 164 -2.08 -4.72 -11.06
N TYR A 165 -1.79 -3.43 -10.94
CA TYR A 165 -1.54 -2.53 -12.06
C TYR A 165 -0.05 -2.23 -12.07
N GLU A 166 0.58 -2.53 -13.20
CA GLU A 166 2.01 -2.41 -13.37
C GLU A 166 2.34 -1.39 -14.45
N ALA A 167 3.27 -0.49 -14.17
CA ALA A 167 3.78 0.48 -15.13
C ALA A 167 5.13 0.01 -15.69
N LEU A 168 5.37 0.26 -16.99
CA LEU A 168 6.65 -0.02 -17.60
C LEU A 168 7.71 0.95 -17.04
N LEU A 169 8.86 0.41 -16.67
CA LEU A 169 10.07 1.16 -16.36
C LEU A 169 11.01 1.10 -17.59
N PRO A 170 11.07 2.14 -18.44
CA PRO A 170 11.78 2.08 -19.72
C PRO A 170 13.27 1.80 -19.58
N TYR A 171 13.92 2.29 -18.51
CA TYR A 171 15.35 2.14 -18.29
C TYR A 171 15.80 0.70 -17.97
N SER A 172 14.92 -0.12 -17.39
CA SER A 172 15.19 -1.53 -17.03
C SER A 172 14.38 -2.51 -17.87
N SER A 173 13.43 -2.04 -18.67
CA SER A 173 12.44 -2.86 -19.39
C SER A 173 11.67 -3.80 -18.46
N SER A 174 11.50 -3.42 -17.20
CA SER A 174 10.76 -4.17 -16.19
C SER A 174 9.40 -3.51 -15.90
N TRP A 175 8.55 -4.23 -15.17
CA TRP A 175 7.24 -3.76 -14.75
C TRP A 175 7.22 -3.51 -13.25
N LEU A 176 6.76 -2.32 -12.86
CA LEU A 176 6.61 -1.91 -11.47
C LEU A 176 5.13 -1.98 -11.08
N GLU A 177 4.78 -2.85 -10.12
CA GLU A 177 3.48 -2.78 -9.46
C GLU A 177 3.38 -1.46 -8.70
N PHE A 178 2.43 -0.61 -9.06
CA PHE A 178 2.24 0.70 -8.44
C PHE A 178 0.85 0.90 -7.84
N GLN A 179 -0.09 0.02 -8.17
CA GLN A 179 -1.49 0.05 -7.75
C GLN A 179 -2.04 -1.36 -7.66
N ASN A 180 -3.02 -1.60 -6.78
CA ASN A 180 -3.79 -2.84 -6.78
C ASN A 180 -5.27 -2.63 -6.46
N VAL A 181 -6.09 -3.61 -6.83
CA VAL A 181 -7.49 -3.77 -6.40
C VAL A 181 -7.69 -5.22 -6.00
N SER A 182 -8.18 -5.44 -4.78
CA SER A 182 -8.43 -6.76 -4.23
C SER A 182 -9.90 -6.95 -3.90
N ILE A 183 -10.47 -8.07 -4.29
CA ILE A 183 -11.75 -8.57 -3.79
C ILE A 183 -11.44 -9.72 -2.83
N ASN A 184 -11.68 -9.50 -1.54
CA ASN A 184 -11.29 -10.43 -0.48
C ASN A 184 -12.40 -11.44 -0.14
N GLY A 185 -13.59 -11.31 -0.76
CA GLY A 185 -14.75 -12.11 -0.40
C GLY A 185 -15.17 -11.92 1.06
N ASP A 186 -15.65 -12.97 1.67
CA ASP A 186 -16.13 -13.01 3.06
C ASP A 186 -15.01 -13.20 4.11
N LYS A 187 -13.78 -13.39 3.69
CA LYS A 187 -12.65 -13.76 4.55
C LYS A 187 -12.52 -12.86 5.79
N TYR A 188 -12.39 -11.56 5.59
CA TYR A 188 -12.24 -10.62 6.70
C TYR A 188 -13.54 -10.43 7.47
N PRO A 189 -14.69 -10.14 6.83
CA PRO A 189 -15.96 -10.04 7.53
C PRO A 189 -16.24 -11.25 8.42
N LYS A 190 -16.03 -12.46 7.91
CA LYS A 190 -16.21 -13.70 8.67
C LYS A 190 -15.22 -13.83 9.82
N GLY A 191 -13.94 -13.53 9.57
CA GLY A 191 -12.89 -13.59 10.61
C GLY A 191 -13.13 -12.65 11.77
N PHE A 192 -13.74 -11.49 11.52
CA PHE A 192 -14.09 -10.49 12.53
C PHE A 192 -15.56 -10.51 12.96
N ASN A 193 -16.33 -11.54 12.55
CA ASN A 193 -17.74 -11.70 12.88
C ASN A 193 -18.59 -10.47 12.48
N VAL A 194 -18.31 -9.86 11.33
CA VAL A 194 -19.10 -8.78 10.74
C VAL A 194 -20.22 -9.38 9.91
N LYS A 195 -21.44 -8.90 10.11
CA LYS A 195 -22.65 -9.43 9.48
C LYS A 195 -23.43 -8.31 8.79
N ILE A 196 -24.27 -8.69 7.82
CA ILE A 196 -25.29 -7.81 7.26
C ILE A 196 -26.65 -8.16 7.91
N GLN A 197 -27.44 -7.15 8.21
CA GLN A 197 -28.74 -7.29 8.87
C GLN A 197 -29.70 -8.25 8.12
N SER A 198 -29.63 -8.27 6.79
CA SER A 198 -30.43 -9.19 5.97
C SER A 198 -30.04 -10.66 6.11
N GLY A 199 -28.89 -10.97 6.70
CA GLY A 199 -28.30 -12.30 6.71
C GLY A 199 -27.57 -12.66 5.40
N THR A 200 -27.51 -11.76 4.43
CA THR A 200 -26.70 -11.91 3.22
C THR A 200 -25.21 -11.93 3.60
N GLU A 201 -24.43 -12.71 2.88
CA GLU A 201 -22.97 -12.78 3.09
C GLU A 201 -22.34 -11.41 2.89
N CYS A 202 -21.50 -10.99 3.85
CA CYS A 202 -20.75 -9.75 3.76
C CYS A 202 -19.41 -10.00 3.06
N TRP A 203 -19.16 -9.28 1.99
CA TRP A 203 -17.91 -9.28 1.27
C TRP A 203 -17.15 -7.99 1.49
N SER A 204 -15.85 -8.03 1.20
CA SER A 204 -14.98 -6.86 1.28
C SER A 204 -14.01 -6.80 0.11
N GLY A 205 -13.54 -5.60 -0.15
CA GLY A 205 -12.45 -5.32 -1.06
C GLY A 205 -11.60 -4.17 -0.58
N CYS A 206 -10.40 -4.06 -1.09
CA CYS A 206 -9.52 -2.94 -0.81
C CYS A 206 -8.63 -2.59 -2.00
N SER A 207 -8.12 -1.38 -1.99
CA SER A 207 -7.20 -0.87 -3.00
C SER A 207 -6.16 0.00 -2.33
N GLY A 208 -4.89 -0.29 -2.56
CA GLY A 208 -3.76 0.46 -1.99
C GLY A 208 -3.00 1.20 -3.07
N ILE A 209 -2.79 2.49 -2.85
CA ILE A 209 -2.07 3.42 -3.73
C ILE A 209 -0.76 3.78 -3.05
N GLY A 210 0.38 3.31 -3.58
CA GLY A 210 1.71 3.68 -3.09
C GLY A 210 2.21 4.93 -3.80
N LEU A 211 2.24 6.09 -3.12
CA LEU A 211 2.51 7.38 -3.76
C LEU A 211 3.91 7.45 -4.36
N GLU A 212 4.91 6.87 -3.71
CA GLU A 212 6.29 6.80 -4.21
C GLU A 212 6.36 6.00 -5.50
N ARG A 213 5.66 4.86 -5.59
CA ARG A 213 5.63 4.03 -6.79
C ARG A 213 4.89 4.71 -7.95
N TRP A 214 3.79 5.41 -7.67
CA TRP A 214 3.11 6.22 -8.68
C TRP A 214 4.03 7.32 -9.22
N THR A 215 4.75 8.00 -8.31
CA THR A 215 5.73 9.02 -8.69
C THR A 215 6.86 8.41 -9.50
N ALA A 216 7.41 7.26 -9.07
CA ALA A 216 8.46 6.56 -9.80
C ALA A 216 8.01 6.16 -11.21
N ALA A 217 6.82 5.56 -11.35
CA ALA A 217 6.25 5.16 -12.63
C ALA A 217 6.08 6.35 -13.57
N PHE A 218 5.53 7.45 -13.05
CA PHE A 218 5.34 8.67 -13.84
C PHE A 218 6.67 9.29 -14.29
N LEU A 219 7.60 9.51 -13.35
CA LEU A 219 8.89 10.11 -13.67
C LEU A 219 9.78 9.23 -14.55
N ALA A 220 9.67 7.89 -14.41
CA ALA A 220 10.40 6.96 -15.29
C ALA A 220 9.97 7.08 -16.75
N GLN A 221 8.70 7.37 -17.02
CA GLN A 221 8.17 7.47 -18.38
C GLN A 221 8.15 8.91 -18.93
N LYS A 222 7.95 9.91 -18.07
CA LYS A 222 7.79 11.32 -18.49
C LYS A 222 9.03 12.17 -18.22
N GLY A 223 9.98 11.67 -17.40
CA GLY A 223 11.17 12.43 -17.02
C GLY A 223 10.93 13.46 -15.93
N LEU A 224 11.99 14.16 -15.56
CA LEU A 224 11.97 15.19 -14.51
C LEU A 224 11.63 16.58 -15.01
N ASP A 225 11.68 16.79 -16.34
CA ASP A 225 11.38 18.07 -16.96
C ASP A 225 9.87 18.20 -17.17
N SER A 226 9.25 19.14 -16.45
CA SER A 226 7.81 19.37 -16.49
C SER A 226 7.30 19.89 -17.85
N GLU A 227 8.19 20.37 -18.72
CA GLU A 227 7.80 20.76 -20.10
C GLU A 227 7.39 19.55 -20.95
N HIS A 228 7.83 18.33 -20.57
CA HIS A 228 7.47 17.08 -21.22
C HIS A 228 6.29 16.35 -20.58
N TRP A 229 5.72 16.89 -19.50
CA TRP A 229 4.61 16.25 -18.80
C TRP A 229 3.29 16.47 -19.55
N PRO A 230 2.32 15.55 -19.43
CA PRO A 230 0.97 15.80 -19.94
C PRO A 230 0.43 17.15 -19.45
N GLU A 231 -0.17 17.94 -20.34
CA GLU A 231 -0.60 19.30 -20.02
C GLU A 231 -1.49 19.39 -18.77
N ARG A 232 -2.38 18.41 -18.59
CA ARG A 232 -3.25 18.33 -17.42
C ARG A 232 -2.46 18.14 -16.12
N VAL A 233 -1.41 17.33 -16.14
CA VAL A 233 -0.55 17.09 -14.96
C VAL A 233 0.28 18.34 -14.67
N ALA A 234 0.94 18.90 -15.68
CA ALA A 234 1.73 20.12 -15.54
C ALA A 234 0.89 21.27 -14.95
N LYS A 235 -0.36 21.41 -15.42
CA LYS A 235 -1.29 22.42 -14.89
C LYS A 235 -1.72 22.18 -13.45
N LEU A 236 -1.91 20.91 -13.05
CA LEU A 236 -2.30 20.54 -11.67
C LEU A 236 -1.16 20.73 -10.67
N VAL A 237 0.05 20.36 -11.07
CA VAL A 237 1.25 20.46 -10.21
C VAL A 237 1.72 21.92 -10.12
N GLY A 238 1.57 22.68 -11.21
CA GLY A 238 2.09 24.02 -11.32
C GLY A 238 3.62 24.06 -11.39
N GLU A 239 4.20 25.25 -11.35
CA GLU A 239 5.65 25.36 -11.34
C GLU A 239 6.22 24.93 -9.99
N PRO A 240 7.27 24.07 -9.98
CA PRO A 240 7.95 23.68 -8.76
C PRO A 240 8.51 24.93 -8.08
N LYS A 241 8.09 25.19 -6.86
CA LYS A 241 8.71 26.25 -6.07
C LYS A 241 10.09 25.77 -5.64
N ASN A 242 11.14 26.43 -6.12
CA ASN A 242 12.49 26.23 -5.58
C ASN A 242 12.51 26.67 -4.12
N LEU A 243 12.29 25.72 -3.21
CA LEU A 243 12.29 25.94 -1.77
C LEU A 243 13.71 26.09 -1.20
N PHE A 244 14.71 25.60 -1.94
CA PHE A 244 16.11 25.63 -1.51
C PHE A 244 16.95 26.36 -2.54
N LYS A 245 17.77 27.30 -2.07
CA LYS A 245 18.88 27.88 -2.83
C LYS A 245 20.17 27.33 -2.24
N PHE A 246 20.90 26.58 -3.03
CA PHE A 246 22.28 26.21 -2.70
C PHE A 246 23.18 27.37 -3.16
N LEU A 247 24.01 27.88 -2.24
CA LEU A 247 25.00 28.93 -2.50
C LEU A 247 26.30 28.31 -3.00
#